data_0bfc9c1a4e8f574348d134790b90202c
#
_entry.id   0bfc9c1a4e8f574348d134790b90202c
#
_cell.length_a   1.000
_cell.length_b   1.000
_cell.length_c   1.000
_cell.angle_alpha   90.00
_cell.angle_beta   90.00
_cell.angle_gamma   90.00
#
_symmetry.space_group_name_H-M   'P 1'
#
loop_
_entity.id
_entity.type
_entity.pdbx_description
1 polymer ?
#
loop_
_entity_poly.entity_id
_entity_poly.type
_entity_poly.pdbx_seq_one_letter_code
_entity_poly.pdbx_strand_id
1 'polypeptide(L)'
;MKPTIIVQKLKKEVDTDIELAEKYYSILSAINNLHLTEREIQLISFTAIKGNITYANVREEFCKTYNSTSPSINNIISKLKRIGIFIKENGKVKVNPIIVIDFTKNITLDIKLVHGETTINVGEGVDHQKDVN
;
A
#
# COMPACT_ATOMS: atom_id res chain seq x y z
N MET A 1 -30.54 12.20 1.94
CA MET A 1 -29.73 12.35 3.18
C MET A 1 -28.35 12.90 2.82
N LYS A 2 -27.96 13.95 3.48
CA LYS A 2 -26.65 14.52 3.24
C LYS A 2 -25.59 13.77 4.05
N PRO A 3 -24.44 13.47 3.45
CA PRO A 3 -23.38 12.86 4.22
C PRO A 3 -22.78 13.81 5.25
N THR A 4 -22.35 13.27 6.35
CA THR A 4 -21.58 14.02 7.34
C THR A 4 -20.11 13.89 6.99
N ILE A 5 -19.43 15.03 6.94
CA ILE A 5 -18.00 15.06 6.65
C ILE A 5 -17.26 15.38 7.94
N ILE A 6 -16.38 14.46 8.31
CA ILE A 6 -15.54 14.63 9.48
C ILE A 6 -14.10 14.70 8.99
N VAL A 7 -13.43 15.79 9.33
CA VAL A 7 -12.01 15.98 8.97
C VAL A 7 -11.17 15.78 10.20
N GLN A 8 -10.30 14.82 10.17
CA GLN A 8 -9.35 14.55 11.25
C GLN A 8 -7.95 14.59 10.70
N LYS A 9 -7.07 15.32 11.37
CA LYS A 9 -5.67 15.42 10.97
C LYS A 9 -4.82 14.58 11.91
N LEU A 10 -3.93 13.81 11.33
CA LEU A 10 -2.92 13.10 12.09
C LEU A 10 -1.84 14.10 12.50
N LYS A 11 -1.37 13.99 13.74
CA LYS A 11 -0.31 14.88 14.23
C LYS A 11 1.06 14.50 13.69
N LYS A 12 1.24 13.24 13.34
CA LYS A 12 2.52 12.75 12.82
C LYS A 12 2.54 12.93 11.32
N GLU A 13 3.56 13.61 10.82
CA GLU A 13 3.77 13.75 9.41
C GLU A 13 4.41 12.50 8.82
N VAL A 14 4.16 12.29 7.53
CA VAL A 14 4.78 11.22 6.77
C VAL A 14 5.83 11.85 5.88
N ASP A 15 7.10 11.54 6.14
CA ASP A 15 8.21 12.25 5.50
C ASP A 15 8.75 11.56 4.25
N THR A 16 8.47 10.29 4.04
CA THR A 16 9.07 9.53 2.94
C THR A 16 8.01 8.77 2.16
N ASP A 17 8.36 8.41 0.92
CA ASP A 17 7.52 7.61 0.05
C ASP A 17 7.17 6.27 0.70
N ILE A 18 8.17 5.63 1.31
CA ILE A 18 7.98 4.32 1.92
C ILE A 18 7.03 4.41 3.11
N GLU A 19 7.11 5.46 3.91
CA GLU A 19 6.19 5.63 5.03
C GLU A 19 4.76 5.86 4.54
N LEU A 20 4.61 6.62 3.47
CA LEU A 20 3.29 6.86 2.86
C LEU A 20 2.71 5.55 2.33
N ALA A 21 3.54 4.75 1.65
CA ALA A 21 3.14 3.44 1.15
C ALA A 21 2.72 2.52 2.30
N GLU A 22 3.48 2.48 3.37
CA GLU A 22 3.16 1.66 4.54
C GLU A 22 1.84 2.07 5.17
N LYS A 23 1.57 3.36 5.25
CA LYS A 23 0.28 3.85 5.75
C LYS A 23 -0.86 3.41 4.85
N TYR A 24 -0.69 3.57 3.54
CA TYR A 24 -1.70 3.18 2.57
C TYR A 24 -2.02 1.68 2.67
N TYR A 25 -1.00 0.83 2.66
CA TYR A 25 -1.22 -0.61 2.71
C TYR A 25 -1.74 -1.08 4.08
N SER A 26 -1.40 -0.37 5.15
CA SER A 26 -1.98 -0.66 6.47
C SER A 26 -3.48 -0.39 6.49
N ILE A 27 -3.91 0.72 5.90
CA ILE A 27 -5.32 1.07 5.81
C ILE A 27 -6.05 0.07 4.92
N LEU A 28 -5.46 -0.27 3.78
CA LEU A 28 -6.03 -1.24 2.86
C LEU A 28 -6.21 -2.60 3.53
N SER A 29 -5.22 -3.03 4.31
CA SER A 29 -5.28 -4.28 5.06
C SER A 29 -6.42 -4.26 6.08
N ALA A 30 -6.54 -3.17 6.83
CA ALA A 30 -7.56 -3.04 7.86
C ALA A 30 -8.96 -3.08 7.27
N ILE A 31 -9.19 -2.33 6.20
CA ILE A 31 -10.51 -2.23 5.58
C ILE A 31 -10.94 -3.56 4.96
N ASN A 32 -10.00 -4.30 4.39
CA ASN A 32 -10.28 -5.57 3.71
C ASN A 32 -10.09 -6.80 4.61
N ASN A 33 -9.85 -6.61 5.90
CA ASN A 33 -9.64 -7.69 6.86
C ASN A 33 -8.56 -8.68 6.42
N LEU A 34 -7.46 -8.17 5.89
CA LEU A 34 -6.38 -9.03 5.41
C LEU A 34 -5.47 -9.51 6.52
N HIS A 35 -5.46 -8.83 7.65
CA HIS A 35 -4.62 -9.17 8.79
C HIS A 35 -3.14 -9.29 8.44
N LEU A 36 -2.65 -8.36 7.61
CA LEU A 36 -1.25 -8.37 7.22
C LEU A 36 -0.36 -7.98 8.40
N THR A 37 0.77 -8.68 8.52
CA THR A 37 1.76 -8.36 9.54
C THR A 37 2.55 -7.11 9.13
N GLU A 38 3.24 -6.53 10.10
CA GLU A 38 4.11 -5.38 9.83
C GLU A 38 5.15 -5.70 8.75
N ARG A 39 5.77 -6.88 8.83
CA ARG A 39 6.77 -7.30 7.85
C ARG A 39 6.17 -7.46 6.45
N GLU A 40 4.95 -7.99 6.38
CA GLU A 40 4.25 -8.11 5.09
C GLU A 40 3.97 -6.74 4.50
N ILE A 41 3.51 -5.80 5.31
CA ILE A 41 3.26 -4.44 4.85
C ILE A 41 4.56 -3.76 4.40
N GLN A 42 5.65 -3.97 5.12
CA GLN A 42 6.95 -3.46 4.71
C GLN A 42 7.37 -4.00 3.35
N LEU A 43 7.19 -5.30 3.12
CA LEU A 43 7.57 -5.90 1.84
C LEU A 43 6.70 -5.40 0.69
N ILE A 44 5.40 -5.27 0.91
CA ILE A 44 4.49 -4.72 -0.11
C ILE A 44 4.91 -3.30 -0.47
N SER A 45 5.15 -2.47 0.53
CA SER A 45 5.52 -1.07 0.34
C SER A 45 6.85 -0.92 -0.39
N PHE A 46 7.84 -1.69 0.04
CA PHE A 46 9.15 -1.69 -0.58
C PHE A 46 9.05 -2.12 -2.05
N THR A 47 8.30 -3.18 -2.32
CA THR A 47 8.10 -3.70 -3.68
C THR A 47 7.39 -2.68 -4.56
N ALA A 48 6.39 -1.99 -4.03
CA ALA A 48 5.67 -0.96 -4.77
C ALA A 48 6.60 0.19 -5.17
N ILE A 49 7.47 0.61 -4.27
CA ILE A 49 8.43 1.69 -4.54
C ILE A 49 9.51 1.25 -5.54
N LYS A 50 10.04 0.03 -5.36
CA LYS A 50 11.12 -0.49 -6.23
C LYS A 50 10.62 -1.00 -7.58
N GLY A 51 9.34 -1.34 -7.68
CA GLY A 51 8.74 -1.86 -8.90
C GLY A 51 8.69 -3.37 -8.99
N ASN A 52 9.53 -4.08 -8.25
CA ASN A 52 9.51 -5.56 -8.21
C ASN A 52 10.28 -6.07 -7.01
N ILE A 53 10.12 -7.35 -6.74
CA ILE A 53 10.88 -8.08 -5.71
C ILE A 53 11.52 -9.34 -6.32
N THR A 54 11.86 -9.27 -7.60
CA THR A 54 12.38 -10.41 -8.34
C THR A 54 13.90 -10.54 -8.24
N TYR A 55 14.60 -9.43 -8.44
CA TYR A 55 16.05 -9.45 -8.60
C TYR A 55 16.77 -9.57 -7.26
N ALA A 56 17.91 -10.25 -7.29
CA ALA A 56 18.71 -10.51 -6.10
C ALA A 56 19.11 -9.24 -5.37
N ASN A 57 19.51 -8.20 -6.11
CA ASN A 57 19.94 -6.94 -5.51
C ASN A 57 18.80 -6.23 -4.78
N VAL A 58 17.57 -6.32 -5.30
CA VAL A 58 16.39 -5.75 -4.64
C VAL A 58 16.10 -6.49 -3.34
N ARG A 59 16.14 -7.83 -3.38
CA ARG A 59 15.92 -8.66 -2.20
C ARG A 59 16.98 -8.43 -1.13
N GLU A 60 18.24 -8.29 -1.54
CA GLU A 60 19.33 -8.01 -0.62
C GLU A 60 19.15 -6.67 0.07
N GLU A 61 18.72 -5.66 -0.67
CA GLU A 61 18.45 -4.35 -0.09
C GLU A 61 17.35 -4.43 0.96
N PHE A 62 16.27 -5.15 0.67
CA PHE A 62 15.20 -5.36 1.64
C PHE A 62 15.72 -6.06 2.90
N CYS A 63 16.48 -7.13 2.71
CA CYS A 63 17.03 -7.89 3.83
C CYS A 63 17.91 -7.03 4.74
N LYS A 64 18.74 -6.18 4.13
CA LYS A 64 19.58 -5.26 4.91
C LYS A 64 18.77 -4.20 5.63
N THR A 65 17.79 -3.62 4.95
CA THR A 65 17.00 -2.52 5.49
C THR A 65 16.14 -2.99 6.67
N TYR A 66 15.54 -4.16 6.55
CA TYR A 66 14.56 -4.65 7.52
C TYR A 66 15.03 -5.85 8.33
N ASN A 67 16.31 -6.19 8.22
CA ASN A 67 16.91 -7.32 8.94
C ASN A 67 16.11 -8.62 8.71
N SER A 68 15.90 -8.94 7.45
CA SER A 68 15.14 -10.11 7.02
C SER A 68 16.04 -11.12 6.30
N THR A 69 15.48 -12.27 5.93
CA THR A 69 16.20 -13.33 5.23
C THR A 69 15.50 -13.71 3.95
N SER A 70 16.23 -14.31 3.02
CA SER A 70 15.68 -14.76 1.75
C SER A 70 14.53 -15.79 1.93
N PRO A 71 14.66 -16.82 2.79
CA PRO A 71 13.54 -17.73 3.02
C PRO A 71 12.29 -17.01 3.56
N SER A 72 12.48 -16.03 4.44
CA SER A 72 11.36 -15.26 4.98
C SER A 72 10.64 -14.50 3.86
N ILE A 73 11.41 -13.84 2.97
CA ILE A 73 10.83 -13.15 1.83
C ILE A 73 10.05 -14.11 0.94
N ASN A 74 10.61 -15.28 0.65
CA ASN A 74 9.94 -16.27 -0.21
C ASN A 74 8.60 -16.71 0.37
N ASN A 75 8.54 -16.91 1.68
CA ASN A 75 7.30 -17.29 2.35
C ASN A 75 6.24 -16.19 2.24
N ILE A 76 6.65 -14.95 2.43
CA ILE A 76 5.74 -13.81 2.32
C ILE A 76 5.25 -13.66 0.88
N ILE A 77 6.14 -13.77 -0.09
CA ILE A 77 5.78 -13.68 -1.50
C ILE A 77 4.74 -14.73 -1.85
N SER A 78 4.95 -15.97 -1.41
CA SER A 78 4.00 -17.06 -1.69
C SER A 78 2.62 -16.74 -1.13
N LYS A 79 2.55 -16.24 0.09
CA LYS A 79 1.29 -15.84 0.70
C LYS A 79 0.63 -14.70 -0.07
N LEU A 80 1.39 -13.65 -0.38
CA LEU A 80 0.85 -12.46 -1.03
C LEU A 80 0.41 -12.74 -2.47
N LYS A 81 1.05 -13.67 -3.15
CA LYS A 81 0.60 -14.14 -4.47
C LYS A 81 -0.73 -14.88 -4.34
N ARG A 82 -0.85 -15.74 -3.34
CA ARG A 82 -2.08 -16.52 -3.14
C ARG A 82 -3.30 -15.64 -2.91
N ILE A 83 -3.13 -14.52 -2.20
CA ILE A 83 -4.25 -13.61 -1.90
C ILE A 83 -4.38 -12.47 -2.92
N GLY A 84 -3.55 -12.46 -3.97
CA GLY A 84 -3.69 -11.50 -5.06
C GLY A 84 -3.04 -10.14 -4.85
N ILE A 85 -2.31 -9.95 -3.76
CA ILE A 85 -1.56 -8.70 -3.49
C ILE A 85 -0.35 -8.63 -4.43
N PHE A 86 0.36 -9.73 -4.61
CA PHE A 86 1.45 -9.83 -5.58
C PHE A 86 0.99 -10.60 -6.81
N ILE A 87 1.49 -10.20 -7.96
CA ILE A 87 1.30 -10.91 -9.22
C ILE A 87 2.66 -11.12 -9.88
N LYS A 88 2.69 -12.07 -10.82
CA LYS A 88 3.87 -12.25 -11.66
C LYS A 88 3.51 -11.81 -13.08
N GLU A 89 4.25 -10.86 -13.61
CA GLU A 89 4.00 -10.31 -14.92
C GLU A 89 5.33 -10.08 -15.63
N ASN A 90 5.47 -10.60 -16.85
CA ASN A 90 6.70 -10.53 -17.64
C ASN A 90 7.92 -11.02 -16.84
N GLY A 91 7.75 -12.12 -16.09
CA GLY A 91 8.83 -12.69 -15.29
C GLY A 91 9.16 -11.96 -14.01
N LYS A 92 8.44 -10.90 -13.69
CA LYS A 92 8.70 -10.10 -12.49
C LYS A 92 7.57 -10.25 -11.47
N VAL A 93 7.95 -10.41 -10.21
CA VAL A 93 7.01 -10.41 -9.09
C VAL A 93 6.86 -8.97 -8.62
N LYS A 94 5.65 -8.47 -8.66
CA LYS A 94 5.35 -7.07 -8.31
C LYS A 94 4.01 -6.97 -7.59
N VAL A 95 3.76 -5.80 -7.02
CA VAL A 95 2.46 -5.52 -6.42
C VAL A 95 1.42 -5.41 -7.52
N ASN A 96 0.25 -5.96 -7.26
CA ASN A 96 -0.87 -5.88 -8.19
C ASN A 96 -1.13 -4.40 -8.55
N PRO A 97 -1.11 -4.04 -9.84
CA PRO A 97 -1.26 -2.63 -10.24
C PRO A 97 -2.52 -1.95 -9.73
N ILE A 98 -3.56 -2.71 -9.45
CA ILE A 98 -4.82 -2.17 -8.93
C ILE A 98 -4.64 -1.44 -7.61
N ILE A 99 -3.62 -1.82 -6.82
CA ILE A 99 -3.36 -1.21 -5.52
C ILE A 99 -2.01 -0.47 -5.48
N VAL A 100 -1.48 -0.10 -6.63
CA VAL A 100 -0.26 0.72 -6.72
C VAL A 100 -0.63 2.13 -7.11
N ILE A 101 -0.16 3.10 -6.34
CA ILE A 101 -0.34 4.51 -6.61
C ILE A 101 1.04 5.18 -6.60
N ASP A 102 1.10 6.41 -7.06
CA ASP A 102 2.36 7.15 -7.06
C ASP A 102 2.58 7.81 -5.70
N PHE A 103 3.39 7.16 -4.87
CA PHE A 103 3.66 7.64 -3.51
C PHE A 103 4.61 8.84 -3.46
N THR A 104 5.12 9.29 -4.60
CA THR A 104 5.95 10.51 -4.65
C THR A 104 5.11 11.78 -4.70
N LYS A 105 3.82 11.65 -4.93
CA LYS A 105 2.90 12.78 -5.05
C LYS A 105 2.13 13.01 -3.77
N ASN A 106 1.60 14.22 -3.62
CA ASN A 106 0.60 14.49 -2.59
C ASN A 106 -0.67 13.74 -2.95
N ILE A 107 -1.09 12.83 -2.10
CA ILE A 107 -2.30 12.05 -2.31
C ILE A 107 -3.23 12.20 -1.11
N THR A 108 -4.51 12.07 -1.36
CA THR A 108 -5.52 12.00 -0.31
C THR A 108 -6.25 10.68 -0.42
N LEU A 109 -6.63 10.13 0.73
CA LEU A 109 -7.48 8.97 0.81
C LEU A 109 -8.86 9.41 1.25
N ASP A 110 -9.87 9.03 0.49
CA ASP A 110 -11.25 9.33 0.80
C ASP A 110 -11.98 8.01 1.04
N ILE A 111 -12.35 7.76 2.28
CA ILE A 111 -12.98 6.52 2.69
C ILE A 111 -14.45 6.76 2.92
N LYS A 112 -15.29 6.03 2.20
CA LYS A 112 -16.74 6.14 2.33
C LYS A 112 -17.28 4.89 2.99
N LEU A 113 -18.00 5.08 4.08
CA LEU A 113 -18.68 4.00 4.78
C LEU A 113 -20.16 4.10 4.44
N VAL A 114 -20.66 3.08 3.76
CA VAL A 114 -22.08 3.02 3.40
C VAL A 114 -22.64 1.68 3.83
N HIS A 115 -23.98 1.59 3.88
CA HIS A 115 -24.60 0.31 4.21
C HIS A 115 -24.26 -0.71 3.14
N GLY A 116 -23.69 -1.81 3.55
CA GLY A 116 -23.38 -2.94 2.68
C GLY A 116 -21.98 -2.97 2.10
N GLU A 117 -21.29 -1.84 2.05
CA GLU A 117 -19.92 -1.86 1.51
C GLU A 117 -19.11 -0.66 1.97
N THR A 118 -17.81 -0.81 1.88
CA THR A 118 -16.85 0.26 2.15
C THR A 118 -15.97 0.42 0.92
N THR A 119 -15.80 1.65 0.48
CA THR A 119 -14.94 1.95 -0.66
C THR A 119 -13.87 2.96 -0.27
N ILE A 120 -12.72 2.89 -0.97
CA ILE A 120 -11.64 3.84 -0.81
C ILE A 120 -11.43 4.51 -2.15
N ASN A 121 -11.45 5.84 -2.15
CA ASN A 121 -11.09 6.61 -3.33
C ASN A 121 -9.78 7.32 -3.06
N VAL A 122 -8.87 7.27 -4.02
CA VAL A 122 -7.57 7.92 -3.93
C VAL A 122 -7.53 9.06 -4.93
N GLY A 123 -7.21 10.25 -4.45
CA GLY A 123 -7.08 11.42 -5.29
C GLY A 123 -5.74 12.09 -5.11
N GLU A 124 -5.42 13.03 -6.02
CA GLU A 124 -4.19 13.78 -5.93
C GLU A 124 -4.41 15.11 -5.21
N GLY A 125 -3.73 15.23 -4.07
CA GLY A 125 -3.49 16.48 -3.38
C GLY A 125 -4.64 17.44 -3.27
N VAL A 126 -4.26 18.70 -3.20
CA VAL A 126 -5.22 19.80 -3.00
C VAL A 126 -6.04 20.11 -4.25
N ASP A 127 -5.67 19.56 -5.37
CA ASP A 127 -6.35 19.86 -6.63
C ASP A 127 -7.74 19.26 -6.70
N HIS A 128 -8.07 18.40 -5.76
CA HIS A 128 -9.31 17.64 -5.80
C HIS A 128 -10.49 18.34 -5.18
N GLN A 129 -10.29 19.34 -4.35
CA GLN A 129 -11.44 19.94 -3.69
C GLN A 129 -12.42 20.58 -4.65
N LYS A 130 -11.99 21.01 -5.80
CA LYS A 130 -12.89 21.61 -6.77
C LYS A 130 -13.77 20.60 -7.47
N ASP A 131 -13.48 19.34 -7.32
CA ASP A 131 -14.24 18.27 -7.95
C ASP A 131 -15.32 17.70 -7.07
N VAL A 132 -15.52 18.29 -5.93
CA VAL A 132 -16.49 17.84 -4.96
C VAL A 132 -17.85 18.40 -5.33
N ASN A 133 -18.59 17.67 -6.08
CA ASN A 133 -19.92 18.10 -6.45
C ASN A 133 -20.90 16.98 -6.36
#